data_88e658e0fcc710bbd82e753592e4e0a6
#
_entry.id   88e658e0fcc710bbd82e753592e4e0a6
#
_cell.length_a   1.000
_cell.length_b   1.000
_cell.length_c   1.000
_cell.angle_alpha   90.00
_cell.angle_beta   90.00
_cell.angle_gamma   90.00
#
_symmetry.space_group_name_H-M   'P 1'
#
loop_
_entity.id
_entity.type
_entity.pdbx_description
1 polymer ?
#
loop_
_entity_poly.entity_id
_entity_poly.type
_entity_poly.pdbx_seq_one_letter_code
_entity_poly.pdbx_strand_id
1 'polypeptide(L)'
;MNGPGSDKSTHIKRQNYPWYKDGLRFECQRCGCCCRGEPGVVWITKRETKNISVSLGVSTDLFTKNYVRLINGRISLLEHDNGDCVMYDNGCKIYETRPRQCKTFPFWSSNLKNKTEWKEQKKTCPGIGKGKLYTPEEIDNFLRPELRDL
;
A
#
# COMPACT_ATOMS: atom_id res chain seq x y z
N MET A 1 26.19 25.79 14.10
CA MET A 1 25.86 25.33 13.88
C MET A 1 25.33 24.51 14.25
N ASN A 2 25.19 24.35 14.37
CA ASN A 2 24.69 23.85 14.46
C ASN A 2 24.10 22.75 14.76
N GLY A 3 23.63 22.25 16.11
CA GLY A 3 22.91 21.01 16.28
C GLY A 3 22.80 20.35 15.00
N PRO A 4 23.72 20.49 14.50
CA PRO A 4 23.73 20.35 13.11
C PRO A 4 23.43 19.00 12.58
N GLY A 5 23.92 17.99 13.24
CA GLY A 5 23.74 16.65 12.68
C GLY A 5 22.30 16.21 12.57
N SER A 6 21.57 16.34 13.63
CA SER A 6 20.18 15.91 13.64
C SER A 6 19.32 16.85 12.80
N ASP A 7 19.65 18.11 12.85
CA ASP A 7 18.90 19.09 12.06
C ASP A 7 19.08 18.84 10.57
N LYS A 8 20.26 18.50 10.18
CA LYS A 8 20.54 18.22 8.78
C LYS A 8 19.74 17.03 8.28
N SER A 9 19.67 15.98 9.07
CA SER A 9 18.95 14.79 8.69
C SER A 9 17.47 15.08 8.49
N THR A 10 16.89 15.78 9.46
CA THR A 10 15.48 16.15 9.39
C THR A 10 15.23 17.07 8.19
N HIS A 11 16.13 18.02 8.00
CA HIS A 11 16.00 18.97 6.91
C HIS A 11 16.05 18.30 5.55
N ILE A 12 16.96 17.34 5.37
CA ILE A 12 17.07 16.61 4.12
C ILE A 12 15.76 15.87 3.81
N LYS A 13 15.18 15.24 4.81
CA LYS A 13 13.90 14.53 4.60
C LYS A 13 12.82 15.49 4.15
N ARG A 14 12.74 16.67 4.78
CA ARG A 14 11.72 17.63 4.42
C ARG A 14 11.85 18.13 3.01
N GLN A 15 13.07 18.18 2.49
CA GLN A 15 13.28 18.60 1.12
C GLN A 15 12.71 17.63 0.11
N ASN A 16 12.42 16.39 0.54
CA ASN A 16 11.86 15.39 -0.34
C ASN A 16 10.34 15.51 -0.48
N TYR A 17 9.72 16.46 0.24
CA TYR A 17 8.26 16.62 0.20
C TYR A 17 7.85 18.02 -0.23
N PRO A 18 8.37 18.52 -1.36
CA PRO A 18 8.13 19.92 -1.70
C PRO A 18 6.66 20.23 -2.01
N TRP A 19 5.92 19.29 -2.53
CA TRP A 19 4.55 19.58 -2.90
C TRP A 19 3.52 19.16 -1.84
N TYR A 20 3.88 18.27 -0.93
CA TYR A 20 2.95 17.87 0.14
C TYR A 20 3.50 18.14 1.53
N LYS A 21 4.24 19.21 1.65
CA LYS A 21 4.82 19.60 2.94
C LYS A 21 3.77 19.86 4.01
N ASP A 22 2.55 20.18 3.61
CA ASP A 22 1.45 20.44 4.53
C ASP A 22 0.62 19.18 4.82
N GLY A 23 1.07 18.05 4.32
CA GLY A 23 0.38 16.79 4.54
C GLY A 23 -0.68 16.51 3.49
N LEU A 24 -1.24 15.31 3.57
CA LEU A 24 -2.28 14.88 2.63
C LEU A 24 -3.38 14.16 3.41
N ARG A 25 -4.62 14.41 3.05
CA ARG A 25 -5.75 13.75 3.68
C ARG A 25 -6.13 12.48 2.94
N PHE A 26 -6.47 11.46 3.71
CA PHE A 26 -6.96 10.22 3.15
C PHE A 26 -7.75 9.45 4.18
N GLU A 27 -8.85 8.84 3.73
CA GLU A 27 -9.61 7.89 4.53
C GLU A 27 -10.21 6.86 3.59
N CYS A 28 -9.86 5.59 3.80
CA CYS A 28 -10.34 4.51 2.95
C CYS A 28 -11.86 4.43 3.00
N GLN A 29 -12.50 4.46 1.84
CA GLN A 29 -13.96 4.38 1.71
C GLN A 29 -14.43 2.96 1.47
N ARG A 30 -13.53 1.98 1.45
CA ARG A 30 -13.82 0.57 1.21
C ARG A 30 -14.55 0.35 -0.12
N CYS A 31 -14.27 1.18 -1.09
CA CYS A 31 -14.93 1.08 -2.40
C CYS A 31 -14.42 -0.08 -3.24
N GLY A 32 -13.26 -0.63 -2.91
CA GLY A 32 -12.67 -1.75 -3.65
C GLY A 32 -11.96 -1.36 -4.91
N CYS A 33 -11.88 -0.09 -5.25
CA CYS A 33 -11.26 0.32 -6.51
C CYS A 33 -9.78 -0.04 -6.60
N CYS A 34 -9.08 -0.11 -5.46
CA CYS A 34 -7.68 -0.50 -5.45
C CYS A 34 -7.49 -2.00 -5.68
N CYS A 35 -8.55 -2.78 -5.60
CA CYS A 35 -8.52 -4.24 -5.84
C CYS A 35 -8.99 -4.60 -7.24
N ARG A 36 -9.38 -3.63 -8.04
CA ARG A 36 -10.05 -3.87 -9.32
C ARG A 36 -9.31 -3.19 -10.45
N GLY A 37 -9.67 -3.61 -11.63
CA GLY A 37 -9.19 -2.96 -12.83
C GLY A 37 -8.07 -3.73 -13.48
N GLU A 38 -6.98 -3.05 -13.77
CA GLU A 38 -5.87 -3.67 -14.47
C GLU A 38 -5.13 -4.65 -13.58
N PRO A 39 -4.72 -5.78 -14.17
CA PRO A 39 -3.92 -6.74 -13.42
C PRO A 39 -2.63 -6.09 -12.95
N GLY A 40 -2.19 -6.49 -11.80
CA GLY A 40 -0.98 -5.95 -11.23
C GLY A 40 -0.38 -6.94 -10.25
N VAL A 41 0.64 -6.47 -9.54
CA VAL A 41 1.34 -7.30 -8.59
C VAL A 41 0.99 -6.83 -7.19
N VAL A 42 0.53 -7.74 -6.35
CA VAL A 42 0.32 -7.47 -4.94
C VAL A 42 1.30 -8.33 -4.17
N TRP A 43 2.44 -7.75 -3.82
CA TRP A 43 3.49 -8.47 -3.12
C TRP A 43 3.06 -8.79 -1.68
N ILE A 44 3.33 -10.01 -1.26
CA ILE A 44 3.09 -10.40 0.13
C ILE A 44 4.33 -11.10 0.67
N THR A 45 4.53 -10.98 1.97
CA THR A 45 5.64 -11.63 2.66
C THR A 45 5.20 -12.98 3.21
N LYS A 46 6.15 -13.75 3.71
CA LYS A 46 5.83 -15.03 4.35
C LYS A 46 4.95 -14.82 5.57
N ARG A 47 5.23 -13.77 6.34
CA ARG A 47 4.42 -13.45 7.52
C ARG A 47 3.00 -13.09 7.12
N GLU A 48 2.86 -12.26 6.09
CA GLU A 48 1.55 -11.88 5.59
C GLU A 48 0.79 -13.08 5.06
N THR A 49 1.48 -13.97 4.36
CA THR A 49 0.87 -15.21 3.87
C THR A 49 0.24 -15.99 5.02
N LYS A 50 0.98 -16.13 6.12
CA LYS A 50 0.48 -16.84 7.28
C LYS A 50 -0.73 -16.14 7.88
N ASN A 51 -0.65 -14.84 8.06
CA ASN A 51 -1.74 -14.07 8.67
C ASN A 51 -3.00 -14.13 7.82
N ILE A 52 -2.85 -14.03 6.52
CA ILE A 52 -3.98 -14.09 5.59
C ILE A 52 -4.60 -15.48 5.61
N SER A 53 -3.78 -16.52 5.62
CA SER A 53 -4.26 -17.90 5.69
C SER A 53 -5.13 -18.11 6.92
N VAL A 54 -4.65 -17.64 8.06
CA VAL A 54 -5.40 -17.76 9.32
C VAL A 54 -6.74 -17.03 9.20
N SER A 55 -6.74 -15.83 8.66
CA SER A 55 -7.97 -15.07 8.57
C SER A 55 -8.99 -15.70 7.63
N LEU A 56 -8.51 -16.44 6.63
CA LEU A 56 -9.40 -17.15 5.70
C LEU A 56 -9.79 -18.53 6.20
N GLY A 57 -9.20 -18.99 7.29
CA GLY A 57 -9.49 -20.31 7.84
C GLY A 57 -8.93 -21.45 7.02
N VAL A 58 -7.84 -21.22 6.30
CA VAL A 58 -7.21 -22.27 5.48
C VAL A 58 -5.75 -22.43 5.89
N SER A 59 -5.18 -23.58 5.53
CA SER A 59 -3.76 -23.81 5.79
C SER A 59 -2.91 -22.92 4.88
N THR A 60 -1.68 -22.66 5.31
CA THR A 60 -0.74 -21.92 4.49
C THR A 60 -0.49 -22.61 3.16
N ASP A 61 -0.40 -23.96 3.19
CA ASP A 61 -0.18 -24.71 1.97
C ASP A 61 -1.33 -24.55 0.97
N LEU A 62 -2.56 -24.63 1.46
CA LEU A 62 -3.72 -24.47 0.61
C LEU A 62 -3.79 -23.05 0.04
N PHE A 63 -3.50 -22.07 0.88
CA PHE A 63 -3.49 -20.67 0.44
C PHE A 63 -2.43 -20.47 -0.66
N THR A 64 -1.23 -20.96 -0.42
CA THR A 64 -0.13 -20.82 -1.36
C THR A 64 -0.47 -21.45 -2.70
N LYS A 65 -1.13 -22.60 -2.66
CA LYS A 65 -1.49 -23.33 -3.87
C LYS A 65 -2.53 -22.57 -4.70
N ASN A 66 -3.52 -21.97 -4.04
CA ASN A 66 -4.71 -21.48 -4.73
C ASN A 66 -4.75 -19.97 -4.96
N TYR A 67 -4.00 -19.19 -4.18
CA TYR A 67 -4.19 -17.74 -4.19
C TYR A 67 -2.95 -16.93 -4.52
N VAL A 68 -1.81 -17.56 -4.72
CA VAL A 68 -0.58 -16.84 -4.97
C VAL A 68 0.18 -17.43 -6.14
N ARG A 69 1.11 -16.64 -6.67
CA ARG A 69 2.08 -17.08 -7.66
C ARG A 69 3.44 -16.53 -7.29
N LEU A 70 4.47 -17.17 -7.82
CA LEU A 70 5.83 -16.68 -7.64
C LEU A 70 6.25 -15.90 -8.88
N ILE A 71 6.85 -14.75 -8.66
CA ILE A 71 7.40 -13.93 -9.71
C ILE A 71 8.82 -13.60 -9.30
N ASN A 72 9.80 -14.19 -9.97
CA ASN A 72 11.21 -14.00 -9.64
C ASN A 72 11.50 -14.26 -8.17
N GLY A 73 10.92 -15.31 -7.64
CA GLY A 73 11.15 -15.71 -6.25
C GLY A 73 10.34 -14.98 -5.21
N ARG A 74 9.52 -14.01 -5.63
CA ARG A 74 8.68 -13.27 -4.70
C ARG A 74 7.23 -13.72 -4.82
N ILE A 75 6.51 -13.63 -3.72
CA ILE A 75 5.12 -14.09 -3.65
C ILE A 75 4.19 -12.92 -4.00
N SER A 76 3.25 -13.18 -4.89
CA SER A 76 2.23 -12.20 -5.24
C SER A 76 0.86 -12.86 -5.19
N LEU A 77 -0.16 -12.11 -4.78
CA LEU A 77 -1.54 -12.57 -4.91
C LEU A 77 -1.91 -12.72 -6.39
N LEU A 78 -2.80 -13.66 -6.65
CA LEU A 78 -3.32 -13.86 -8.01
C LEU A 78 -4.38 -12.82 -8.34
N GLU A 79 -4.73 -12.74 -9.62
CA GLU A 79 -5.89 -11.98 -10.09
C GLU A 79 -6.90 -12.93 -10.71
N HIS A 80 -8.16 -12.50 -10.72
CA HIS A 80 -9.20 -13.15 -11.51
C HIS A 80 -8.97 -12.82 -12.99
N ASP A 81 -9.69 -13.51 -13.86
CA ASP A 81 -9.54 -13.31 -15.30
C ASP A 81 -9.81 -11.87 -15.73
N ASN A 82 -10.67 -11.17 -14.99
CA ASN A 82 -11.00 -9.78 -15.31
C ASN A 82 -9.99 -8.78 -14.74
N GLY A 83 -8.93 -9.26 -14.10
CA GLY A 83 -7.89 -8.40 -13.55
C GLY A 83 -8.08 -7.99 -12.10
N ASP A 84 -9.23 -8.29 -11.51
CA ASP A 84 -9.47 -7.98 -10.11
C ASP A 84 -8.60 -8.87 -9.22
N CYS A 85 -8.18 -8.30 -8.08
CA CYS A 85 -7.45 -9.09 -7.07
C CYS A 85 -8.29 -10.30 -6.67
N VAL A 86 -7.63 -11.46 -6.51
CA VAL A 86 -8.31 -12.69 -6.13
C VAL A 86 -9.06 -12.56 -4.81
N MET A 87 -8.67 -11.61 -3.97
CA MET A 87 -9.33 -11.37 -2.68
C MET A 87 -10.52 -10.42 -2.79
N TYR A 88 -10.80 -9.91 -3.98
CA TYR A 88 -11.93 -9.00 -4.16
C TYR A 88 -13.21 -9.78 -4.47
N ASP A 89 -14.25 -9.55 -3.66
CA ASP A 89 -15.57 -10.12 -3.86
C ASP A 89 -16.55 -9.16 -3.19
N ASN A 90 -17.00 -8.15 -3.95
CA ASN A 90 -17.81 -7.06 -3.40
C ASN A 90 -17.14 -6.39 -2.21
N GLY A 91 -15.83 -6.26 -2.29
CA GLY A 91 -15.01 -5.73 -1.22
C GLY A 91 -13.83 -6.66 -0.99
N CYS A 92 -12.88 -6.21 -0.22
CA CYS A 92 -11.69 -7.01 0.08
C CYS A 92 -12.00 -8.02 1.17
N LYS A 93 -11.90 -9.32 0.85
CA LYS A 93 -12.16 -10.38 1.81
C LYS A 93 -11.16 -10.41 2.96
N ILE A 94 -10.00 -9.82 2.76
CA ILE A 94 -8.95 -9.80 3.76
C ILE A 94 -8.64 -8.38 4.22
N TYR A 95 -9.65 -7.51 4.26
CA TYR A 95 -9.45 -6.10 4.57
C TYR A 95 -8.61 -5.90 5.84
N GLU A 96 -8.92 -6.63 6.91
CA GLU A 96 -8.23 -6.44 8.19
C GLU A 96 -6.81 -7.01 8.18
N THR A 97 -6.54 -7.96 7.29
CA THR A 97 -5.21 -8.56 7.17
C THR A 97 -4.55 -8.23 5.85
N ARG A 98 -4.91 -7.09 5.26
CA ARG A 98 -4.35 -6.68 3.99
C ARG A 98 -2.82 -6.69 4.02
N PRO A 99 -2.17 -7.06 2.91
CA PRO A 99 -0.73 -6.89 2.81
C PRO A 99 -0.33 -5.43 3.00
N ARG A 100 0.90 -5.21 3.41
CA ARG A 100 1.40 -3.84 3.60
C ARG A 100 1.19 -2.98 2.35
N GLN A 101 1.40 -3.56 1.17
CA GLN A 101 1.21 -2.83 -0.06
C GLN A 101 -0.20 -2.22 -0.14
N CYS A 102 -1.21 -3.00 0.25
CA CYS A 102 -2.59 -2.52 0.23
C CYS A 102 -2.88 -1.54 1.37
N LYS A 103 -2.26 -1.77 2.53
CA LYS A 103 -2.46 -0.88 3.68
C LYS A 103 -1.87 0.50 3.46
N THR A 104 -0.81 0.60 2.67
CA THR A 104 -0.15 1.89 2.42
C THR A 104 -0.74 2.64 1.25
N PHE A 105 -1.59 2.00 0.43
CA PHE A 105 -2.28 2.70 -0.64
C PHE A 105 -3.11 3.85 -0.05
N PRO A 106 -3.15 5.03 -0.62
CA PRO A 106 -2.56 5.44 -1.91
C PRO A 106 -1.17 6.08 -1.79
N PHE A 107 -0.53 5.96 -0.64
CA PHE A 107 0.77 6.60 -0.40
C PHE A 107 1.91 5.78 -0.99
N TRP A 108 1.84 5.55 -2.30
CA TRP A 108 2.88 4.87 -3.05
C TRP A 108 3.71 5.89 -3.81
N SER A 109 4.99 5.60 -4.02
CA SER A 109 5.89 6.54 -4.68
C SER A 109 5.37 6.94 -6.06
N SER A 110 4.75 6.02 -6.79
CA SER A 110 4.21 6.34 -8.11
C SER A 110 3.09 7.37 -8.06
N ASN A 111 2.33 7.39 -6.96
CA ASN A 111 1.21 8.33 -6.79
C ASN A 111 1.68 9.67 -6.23
N LEU A 112 2.89 9.71 -5.69
CA LEU A 112 3.41 10.88 -4.98
C LEU A 112 4.48 11.64 -5.75
N LYS A 113 4.67 11.31 -7.02
CA LYS A 113 5.67 11.98 -7.84
C LYS A 113 5.47 13.49 -7.87
N ASN A 114 4.23 13.91 -8.00
CA ASN A 114 3.88 15.33 -8.04
C ASN A 114 2.41 15.48 -7.73
N LYS A 115 1.98 16.73 -7.58
CA LYS A 115 0.61 17.04 -7.21
C LYS A 115 -0.39 16.54 -8.25
N THR A 116 -0.02 16.58 -9.51
CA THR A 116 -0.90 16.12 -10.59
C THR A 116 -1.18 14.63 -10.48
N GLU A 117 -0.13 13.83 -10.24
CA GLU A 117 -0.30 12.38 -10.08
C GLU A 117 -1.22 12.05 -8.91
N TRP A 118 -1.03 12.75 -7.81
CA TRP A 118 -1.88 12.54 -6.64
C TRP A 118 -3.34 12.85 -6.94
N LYS A 119 -3.59 13.95 -7.62
CA LYS A 119 -4.95 14.34 -7.99
C LYS A 119 -5.59 13.34 -8.95
N GLU A 120 -4.80 12.77 -9.85
CA GLU A 120 -5.30 11.75 -10.76
C GLU A 120 -5.82 10.53 -10.01
N GLN A 121 -5.15 10.19 -8.91
CA GLN A 121 -5.58 9.03 -8.12
C GLN A 121 -6.94 9.24 -7.48
N LYS A 122 -7.35 10.47 -7.29
CA LYS A 122 -8.66 10.75 -6.72
C LYS A 122 -9.79 10.24 -7.60
N LYS A 123 -9.55 10.11 -8.89
CA LYS A 123 -10.55 9.59 -9.82
C LYS A 123 -10.90 8.13 -9.52
N THR A 124 -9.95 7.37 -9.01
CA THR A 124 -10.16 5.97 -8.66
C THR A 124 -10.25 5.72 -7.17
N CYS A 125 -9.77 6.67 -6.36
CA CYS A 125 -9.78 6.51 -4.90
C CYS A 125 -10.53 7.68 -4.27
N PRO A 126 -11.82 7.50 -3.98
CA PRO A 126 -12.64 8.59 -3.44
C PRO A 126 -12.24 9.00 -2.03
N GLY A 127 -11.39 8.22 -1.35
CA GLY A 127 -10.92 8.58 -0.01
C GLY A 127 -9.85 9.65 0.02
N ILE A 128 -9.25 9.95 -1.12
CA ILE A 128 -8.24 11.00 -1.18
C ILE A 128 -8.90 12.36 -0.93
N GLY A 129 -8.32 13.12 -0.02
CA GLY A 129 -8.87 14.42 0.37
C GLY A 129 -9.83 14.36 1.54
N LYS A 130 -10.09 13.18 2.08
CA LYS A 130 -11.02 13.00 3.20
C LYS A 130 -10.29 12.49 4.43
N GLY A 131 -10.93 12.70 5.57
CA GLY A 131 -10.49 12.12 6.82
C GLY A 131 -9.21 12.68 7.38
N LYS A 132 -8.39 11.78 7.91
CA LYS A 132 -7.17 12.14 8.62
C LYS A 132 -6.17 12.86 7.74
N LEU A 133 -5.51 13.86 8.30
CA LEU A 133 -4.37 14.52 7.65
C LEU A 133 -3.11 13.77 8.04
N TYR A 134 -2.44 13.19 7.06
CA TYR A 134 -1.18 12.51 7.26
C TYR A 134 -0.04 13.50 7.06
N THR A 135 0.89 13.53 8.00
CA THR A 135 2.05 14.42 7.92
C THR A 135 3.05 13.87 6.92
N PRO A 136 3.97 14.72 6.41
CA PRO A 136 5.03 14.21 5.54
C PRO A 136 5.84 13.08 6.18
N GLU A 137 6.05 13.15 7.48
CA GLU A 137 6.78 12.10 8.20
C GLU A 137 6.02 10.78 8.18
N GLU A 138 4.71 10.84 8.40
CA GLU A 138 3.88 9.63 8.33
C GLU A 138 3.89 9.05 6.93
N ILE A 139 3.81 9.90 5.92
CA ILE A 139 3.84 9.46 4.53
C ILE A 139 5.19 8.82 4.21
N ASP A 140 6.27 9.41 4.71
CA ASP A 140 7.60 8.86 4.54
C ASP A 140 7.70 7.44 5.10
N ASN A 141 7.06 7.20 6.24
CA ASN A 141 7.06 5.87 6.83
C ASN A 141 6.36 4.85 5.95
N PHE A 142 5.30 5.24 5.25
CA PHE A 142 4.64 4.35 4.31
C PHE A 142 5.54 4.01 3.12
N LEU A 143 6.41 4.94 2.74
CA LEU A 143 7.28 4.74 1.59
C LEU A 143 8.52 3.92 1.90
N ARG A 144 8.81 3.68 3.17
CA ARG A 144 9.98 2.92 3.57
C ARG A 144 9.85 1.45 3.24
N PRO A 145 10.92 0.84 2.74
CA PRO A 145 10.92 -0.61 2.56
C PRO A 145 10.75 -1.32 3.90
N GLU A 146 10.08 -2.44 3.86
CA GLU A 146 9.86 -3.26 5.04
C GLU A 146 10.94 -4.31 5.12
N LEU A 147 12.02 -3.97 5.77
CA LEU A 147 13.22 -4.81 5.79
C LEU A 147 13.01 -6.16 6.49
N ARG A 148 12.15 -6.17 7.48
CA ARG A 148 11.94 -7.38 8.26
C ARG A 148 11.15 -8.45 7.52
N ASP A 149 10.54 -8.07 6.45
CA ASP A 149 9.63 -8.94 5.73
C ASP A 149 10.28 -9.64 4.55
N LEU A 150 11.57 -9.51 4.45
CA LEU A 150 12.31 -10.14 3.38
C LEU A 150 12.53 -11.63 3.64
#